data_7d3210c9e77403dd13e03f0bd863cc13
#
_entry.id   7d3210c9e77403dd13e03f0bd863cc13
#
_cell.length_a   1.000
_cell.length_b   1.000
_cell.length_c   1.000
_cell.angle_alpha   90.00
_cell.angle_beta   90.00
_cell.angle_gamma   90.00
#
_symmetry.space_group_name_H-M   'P 1'
#
loop_
_entity.id
_entity.type
_entity.pdbx_description
1 polymer ?
#
loop_
_entity_poly.entity_id
_entity_poly.type
_entity_poly.pdbx_seq_one_letter_code
_entity_poly.pdbx_strand_id
1 'polypeptide(L)'
;MKPKHFDIIHCIDDNYGPQCGVTITSICMNHSDVDITFHIMYANLSKQLIEKLRNQVAIFNKSIFFYKIDVSVLENSPLEGGKTLPLATYYRLLVAQYVSPEVHRALYLDVDMIVCRRLDAFYQTDMTNWAAAGVYDISTLDHGPSERLGYNFSLGYINAGVMLINLDYWRQYNI
;
A
#
# COMPACT_ATOMS: atom_id res chain seq x y z
N MET A 1 -11.65 17.25 -12.02
CA MET A 1 -10.47 18.01 -11.54
C MET A 1 -9.38 16.98 -11.24
N LYS A 2 -8.10 17.27 -11.57
CA LYS A 2 -6.99 16.39 -11.12
C LYS A 2 -6.87 16.53 -9.59
N PRO A 3 -6.61 15.43 -8.84
CA PRO A 3 -6.32 15.54 -7.42
C PRO A 3 -5.07 16.38 -7.25
N LYS A 4 -5.09 17.25 -6.26
CA LYS A 4 -3.94 18.11 -5.97
C LYS A 4 -2.87 17.39 -5.16
N HIS A 5 -3.24 16.30 -4.48
CA HIS A 5 -2.39 15.56 -3.58
C HIS A 5 -2.69 14.05 -3.63
N PHE A 6 -1.64 13.23 -3.56
CA PHE A 6 -1.71 11.77 -3.36
C PHE A 6 -0.97 11.37 -2.10
N ASP A 7 -1.61 10.56 -1.27
CA ASP A 7 -0.96 9.77 -0.22
C ASP A 7 -0.74 8.35 -0.74
N ILE A 8 0.51 7.89 -0.75
CA ILE A 8 0.89 6.58 -1.28
C ILE A 8 1.62 5.79 -0.20
N ILE A 9 1.15 4.57 0.07
CA ILE A 9 1.68 3.70 1.12
C ILE A 9 2.47 2.56 0.49
N HIS A 10 3.64 2.29 1.05
CA HIS A 10 4.44 1.10 0.77
C HIS A 10 4.82 0.39 2.06
N CYS A 11 4.84 -0.94 2.04
CA CYS A 11 5.33 -1.77 3.13
C CYS A 11 6.61 -2.46 2.67
N ILE A 12 7.73 -2.26 3.37
CA ILE A 12 9.04 -2.76 2.94
C ILE A 12 9.90 -3.30 4.08
N ASP A 13 10.88 -4.10 3.71
CA ASP A 13 12.10 -4.39 4.45
C ASP A 13 13.33 -3.99 3.64
N ASP A 14 14.53 -4.22 4.19
CA ASP A 14 15.79 -3.86 3.50
C ASP A 14 15.97 -4.60 2.16
N ASN A 15 15.42 -5.80 1.99
CA ASN A 15 15.57 -6.59 0.77
C ASN A 15 14.82 -5.95 -0.41
N TYR A 16 13.71 -5.27 -0.13
CA TYR A 16 12.88 -4.61 -1.13
C TYR A 16 13.21 -3.11 -1.33
N GLY A 17 14.25 -2.62 -0.70
CA GLY A 17 14.67 -1.22 -0.82
C GLY A 17 14.92 -0.74 -2.26
N PRO A 18 15.71 -1.46 -3.09
CA PRO A 18 15.93 -1.08 -4.49
C PRO A 18 14.64 -1.06 -5.31
N GLN A 19 13.77 -2.05 -5.15
CA GLN A 19 12.48 -2.14 -5.84
C GLN A 19 11.59 -0.95 -5.44
N CYS A 20 11.52 -0.63 -4.14
CA CYS A 20 10.80 0.54 -3.64
C CYS A 20 11.28 1.84 -4.31
N GLY A 21 12.58 2.01 -4.44
CA GLY A 21 13.16 3.15 -5.14
C GLY A 21 12.71 3.23 -6.61
N VAL A 22 12.68 2.11 -7.32
CA VAL A 22 12.19 2.04 -8.72
C VAL A 22 10.70 2.41 -8.79
N THR A 23 9.87 1.83 -7.92
CA THR A 23 8.44 2.11 -7.87
C THR A 23 8.18 3.60 -7.60
N ILE A 24 8.82 4.19 -6.57
CA ILE A 24 8.72 5.62 -6.25
C ILE A 24 9.12 6.48 -7.44
N THR A 25 10.26 6.17 -8.11
CA THR A 25 10.69 6.93 -9.29
C THR A 25 9.65 6.88 -10.39
N SER A 26 9.10 5.70 -10.70
CA SER A 26 8.09 5.54 -11.73
C SER A 26 6.81 6.33 -11.46
N ILE A 27 6.40 6.40 -10.19
CA ILE A 27 5.28 7.22 -9.75
C ILE A 27 5.58 8.70 -9.96
N CYS A 28 6.72 9.18 -9.47
CA CYS A 28 7.11 10.59 -9.55
C CYS A 28 7.23 11.06 -11.00
N MET A 29 7.79 10.25 -11.89
CA MET A 29 7.94 10.58 -13.32
C MET A 29 6.59 10.73 -14.02
N ASN A 30 5.59 9.92 -13.66
CA ASN A 30 4.25 9.99 -14.26
C ASN A 30 3.34 11.04 -13.62
N HIS A 31 3.75 11.63 -12.48
CA HIS A 31 2.94 12.58 -11.69
C HIS A 31 3.77 13.78 -11.23
N SER A 32 4.58 14.36 -12.12
CA SER A 32 5.44 15.51 -11.81
C SER A 32 4.63 16.73 -11.34
N ASP A 33 3.38 16.86 -11.80
CA ASP A 33 2.45 17.94 -11.53
C ASP A 33 1.52 17.70 -10.32
N VAL A 34 1.68 16.59 -9.62
CA VAL A 34 0.87 16.22 -8.44
C VAL A 34 1.74 16.28 -7.20
N ASP A 35 1.24 16.88 -6.14
CA ASP A 35 1.89 16.76 -4.82
C ASP A 35 1.71 15.33 -4.29
N ILE A 36 2.79 14.71 -3.80
CA ILE A 36 2.78 13.32 -3.33
C ILE A 36 3.48 13.21 -2.00
N THR A 37 2.82 12.53 -1.07
CA THR A 37 3.43 12.07 0.18
C THR A 37 3.53 10.53 0.18
N PHE A 38 4.74 10.02 0.32
CA PHE A 38 4.98 8.60 0.49
C PHE A 38 4.99 8.24 1.98
N HIS A 39 4.31 7.16 2.34
CA HIS A 39 4.22 6.61 3.69
C HIS A 39 4.85 5.22 3.67
N ILE A 40 6.03 5.09 4.29
CA ILE A 40 6.79 3.84 4.32
C ILE A 40 6.60 3.13 5.65
N MET A 41 5.95 1.97 5.63
CA MET A 41 5.73 1.13 6.80
C MET A 41 6.82 0.04 6.87
N TYR A 42 7.48 -0.10 8.00
CA TYR A 42 8.59 -1.03 8.16
C TYR A 42 8.76 -1.52 9.59
N ALA A 43 9.30 -2.72 9.79
CA ALA A 43 9.77 -3.17 11.09
C ALA A 43 11.25 -2.86 11.29
N ASN A 44 12.05 -3.24 10.32
CA ASN A 44 13.49 -3.03 10.32
C ASN A 44 13.93 -2.46 8.97
N LEU A 45 14.48 -1.25 8.98
CA LEU A 45 15.15 -0.63 7.84
C LEU A 45 16.49 -0.06 8.31
N SER A 46 17.51 -0.26 7.50
CA SER A 46 18.81 0.37 7.72
C SER A 46 18.69 1.89 7.57
N LYS A 47 19.45 2.61 8.40
CA LYS A 47 19.52 4.08 8.30
C LYS A 47 19.95 4.52 6.90
N GLN A 48 20.87 3.76 6.29
CA GLN A 48 21.36 4.04 4.94
C GLN A 48 20.25 3.98 3.90
N LEU A 49 19.34 2.99 3.98
CA LEU A 49 18.22 2.89 3.05
C LEU A 49 17.21 4.02 3.24
N ILE A 50 16.91 4.35 4.50
CA ILE A 50 16.03 5.49 4.83
C ILE A 50 16.56 6.78 4.20
N GLU A 51 17.86 7.06 4.36
CA GLU A 51 18.49 8.25 3.77
C GLU A 51 18.48 8.23 2.23
N LYS A 52 18.75 7.07 1.62
CA LYS A 52 18.68 6.93 0.16
C LYS A 52 17.28 7.25 -0.37
N LEU A 53 16.24 6.69 0.23
CA LEU A 53 14.86 6.94 -0.18
C LEU A 53 14.45 8.41 0.05
N ARG A 54 14.87 9.03 1.16
CA ARG A 54 14.65 10.47 1.42
C ARG A 54 15.29 11.34 0.34
N ASN A 55 16.55 11.10 0.04
CA ASN A 55 17.28 11.85 -0.97
C ASN A 55 16.65 11.67 -2.36
N GLN A 56 16.24 10.45 -2.69
CA GLN A 56 15.60 10.15 -3.95
C GLN A 56 14.26 10.91 -4.11
N VAL A 57 13.40 10.87 -3.08
CA VAL A 57 12.10 11.56 -3.12
C VAL A 57 12.27 13.09 -3.18
N ALA A 58 13.31 13.62 -2.50
CA ALA A 58 13.63 15.04 -2.52
C ALA A 58 14.00 15.55 -3.92
N ILE A 59 14.63 14.72 -4.78
CA ILE A 59 14.94 15.07 -6.18
C ILE A 59 13.66 15.44 -6.96
N PHE A 60 12.54 14.80 -6.62
CA PHE A 60 11.25 15.06 -7.26
C PHE A 60 10.41 16.12 -6.54
N ASN A 61 10.93 16.80 -5.50
CA ASN A 61 10.22 17.74 -4.66
C ASN A 61 8.93 17.12 -4.06
N LYS A 62 9.00 15.87 -3.59
CA LYS A 62 7.92 15.15 -2.92
C LYS A 62 8.27 14.89 -1.46
N SER A 63 7.27 14.44 -0.68
CA SER A 63 7.44 14.16 0.75
C SER A 63 7.49 12.65 1.01
N ILE A 64 8.21 12.24 2.09
CA ILE A 64 8.27 10.85 2.52
C ILE A 64 8.33 10.77 4.05
N PHE A 65 7.48 9.93 4.62
CA PHE A 65 7.45 9.61 6.05
C PHE A 65 7.71 8.12 6.28
N PHE A 66 8.33 7.80 7.40
CA PHE A 66 8.69 6.46 7.78
C PHE A 66 8.04 6.07 9.09
N TYR A 67 7.30 4.97 9.11
CA TYR A 67 6.55 4.46 10.27
C TYR A 67 7.12 3.11 10.69
N LYS A 68 7.76 3.08 11.85
CA LYS A 68 8.25 1.82 12.42
C LYS A 68 7.09 1.09 13.08
N ILE A 69 6.81 -0.12 12.58
CA ILE A 69 5.72 -0.97 13.05
C ILE A 69 6.15 -1.79 14.25
N ASP A 70 5.30 -1.87 15.24
CA ASP A 70 5.41 -2.89 16.27
C ASP A 70 4.86 -4.23 15.72
N VAL A 71 5.77 -5.15 15.46
CA VAL A 71 5.41 -6.45 14.88
C VAL A 71 4.80 -7.41 15.88
N SER A 72 4.84 -7.12 17.19
CA SER A 72 4.24 -7.97 18.22
C SER A 72 2.74 -8.16 18.03
N VAL A 73 2.07 -7.16 17.45
CA VAL A 73 0.63 -7.23 17.14
C VAL A 73 0.30 -8.24 16.02
N LEU A 74 1.32 -8.69 15.28
CA LEU A 74 1.19 -9.63 14.17
C LEU A 74 1.66 -11.07 14.52
N GLU A 75 2.10 -11.33 15.77
CA GLU A 75 2.65 -12.63 16.17
C GLU A 75 1.68 -13.79 15.98
N ASN A 76 0.39 -13.53 16.06
CA ASN A 76 -0.66 -14.52 15.86
C ASN A 76 -1.25 -14.53 14.43
N SER A 77 -0.65 -13.76 13.51
CA SER A 77 -1.10 -13.77 12.11
C SER A 77 -0.84 -15.15 11.50
N PRO A 78 -1.79 -15.73 10.76
CA PRO A 78 -1.63 -17.05 10.21
C PRO A 78 -0.48 -17.09 9.20
N LEU A 79 0.62 -17.70 9.61
CA LEU A 79 1.74 -18.06 8.74
C LEU A 79 1.37 -19.37 8.03
N GLU A 80 0.45 -19.32 7.07
CA GLU A 80 -0.10 -20.54 6.50
C GLU A 80 0.71 -21.17 5.36
N GLY A 81 0.75 -22.47 5.39
CA GLY A 81 0.98 -23.33 4.23
C GLY A 81 2.44 -23.55 3.85
N GLY A 82 3.40 -23.42 4.77
CA GLY A 82 4.81 -23.77 4.48
C GLY A 82 5.53 -22.81 3.52
N LYS A 83 4.85 -21.82 2.97
CA LYS A 83 5.42 -20.64 2.32
C LYS A 83 5.14 -19.45 3.23
N THR A 84 6.12 -19.09 4.02
CA THR A 84 6.07 -17.88 4.85
C THR A 84 5.95 -16.68 3.94
N LEU A 85 4.76 -16.05 3.88
CA LEU A 85 4.66 -14.72 3.35
C LEU A 85 5.54 -13.80 4.20
N PRO A 86 6.33 -12.92 3.60
CA PRO A 86 7.11 -11.96 4.37
C PRO A 86 6.19 -11.20 5.33
N LEU A 87 6.60 -11.04 6.58
CA LEU A 87 5.80 -10.33 7.59
C LEU A 87 5.39 -8.93 7.12
N ALA A 88 6.22 -8.32 6.30
CA ALA A 88 5.94 -7.03 5.65
C ALA A 88 4.63 -7.01 4.85
N THR A 89 4.16 -8.17 4.35
CA THR A 89 2.87 -8.29 3.67
C THR A 89 1.70 -7.91 4.57
N TYR A 90 1.80 -8.17 5.88
CA TYR A 90 0.74 -7.88 6.85
C TYR A 90 0.76 -6.43 7.35
N TYR A 91 1.84 -5.67 7.15
CA TYR A 91 1.91 -4.27 7.61
C TYR A 91 0.80 -3.41 6.99
N ARG A 92 0.33 -3.76 5.78
CA ARG A 92 -0.79 -3.08 5.12
C ARG A 92 -2.08 -3.07 5.94
N LEU A 93 -2.27 -4.04 6.83
CA LEU A 93 -3.44 -4.10 7.71
C LEU A 93 -3.38 -3.07 8.85
N LEU A 94 -2.21 -2.54 9.14
CA LEU A 94 -1.98 -1.60 10.24
C LEU A 94 -1.95 -0.13 9.77
N VAL A 95 -2.12 0.14 8.48
CA VAL A 95 -1.93 1.49 7.92
C VAL A 95 -2.82 2.54 8.58
N ALA A 96 -4.06 2.20 8.92
CA ALA A 96 -5.00 3.12 9.54
C ALA A 96 -4.57 3.56 10.96
N GLN A 97 -3.78 2.74 11.66
CA GLN A 97 -3.29 3.00 13.01
C GLN A 97 -2.04 3.88 13.02
N TYR A 98 -1.20 3.79 11.98
CA TYR A 98 0.10 4.46 11.94
C TYR A 98 0.11 5.75 11.13
N VAL A 99 -0.67 5.81 10.05
CA VAL A 99 -0.74 7.01 9.19
C VAL A 99 -1.56 8.09 9.89
N SER A 100 -1.15 9.36 9.73
CA SER A 100 -1.82 10.51 10.36
C SER A 100 -3.34 10.50 10.14
N PRO A 101 -4.14 10.86 11.16
CA PRO A 101 -5.59 11.02 11.02
C PRO A 101 -6.02 12.02 9.94
N GLU A 102 -5.16 12.98 9.59
CA GLU A 102 -5.40 13.95 8.51
C GLU A 102 -5.38 13.34 7.11
N VAL A 103 -4.87 12.11 6.98
CA VAL A 103 -4.89 11.35 5.73
C VAL A 103 -6.17 10.52 5.68
N HIS A 104 -7.11 10.94 4.84
CA HIS A 104 -8.44 10.33 4.75
C HIS A 104 -8.50 9.14 3.79
N ARG A 105 -7.63 9.12 2.77
CA ARG A 105 -7.46 8.04 1.80
C ARG A 105 -6.03 7.90 1.37
N ALA A 106 -5.61 6.71 1.04
CA ALA A 106 -4.29 6.47 0.49
C ALA A 106 -4.30 5.34 -0.54
N LEU A 107 -3.39 5.41 -1.51
CA LEU A 107 -3.15 4.35 -2.47
C LEU A 107 -2.04 3.45 -1.94
N TYR A 108 -2.38 2.23 -1.56
CA TYR A 108 -1.42 1.18 -1.26
C TYR A 108 -0.92 0.55 -2.55
N LEU A 109 0.39 0.48 -2.71
CA LEU A 109 1.05 -0.20 -3.83
C LEU A 109 2.18 -1.09 -3.30
N ASP A 110 2.22 -2.34 -3.74
CA ASP A 110 3.40 -3.18 -3.57
C ASP A 110 4.60 -2.54 -4.25
N VAL A 111 5.82 -2.89 -3.85
CA VAL A 111 7.04 -2.18 -4.26
C VAL A 111 7.78 -2.84 -5.43
N ASP A 112 7.30 -3.97 -5.90
CA ASP A 112 7.87 -4.71 -7.03
C ASP A 112 7.14 -4.45 -8.35
N MET A 113 6.66 -3.21 -8.51
CA MET A 113 5.91 -2.80 -9.70
C MET A 113 6.47 -1.51 -10.32
N ILE A 114 6.08 -1.25 -11.56
CA ILE A 114 6.39 -0.01 -12.29
C ILE A 114 5.08 0.65 -12.70
N VAL A 115 4.90 1.90 -12.29
CA VAL A 115 3.77 2.72 -12.70
C VAL A 115 4.09 3.36 -14.05
N CYS A 116 3.39 2.90 -15.10
CA CYS A 116 3.63 3.33 -16.49
C CYS A 116 2.71 4.47 -16.95
N ARG A 117 1.66 4.77 -16.19
CA ARG A 117 0.65 5.78 -16.54
C ARG A 117 0.15 6.51 -15.30
N ARG A 118 -0.64 7.55 -15.53
CA ARG A 118 -1.27 8.32 -14.45
C ARG A 118 -2.27 7.48 -13.65
N LEU A 119 -2.29 7.73 -12.33
CA LEU A 119 -3.15 7.06 -11.36
C LEU A 119 -4.35 7.92 -10.94
N ASP A 120 -4.51 9.13 -11.51
CA ASP A 120 -5.52 10.12 -11.09
C ASP A 120 -6.93 9.52 -11.05
N ALA A 121 -7.33 8.81 -12.12
CA ALA A 121 -8.68 8.24 -12.20
C ALA A 121 -8.94 7.21 -11.10
N PHE A 122 -7.94 6.37 -10.81
CA PHE A 122 -8.03 5.40 -9.73
C PHE A 122 -8.05 6.07 -8.36
N TYR A 123 -7.16 7.04 -8.11
CA TYR A 123 -7.13 7.77 -6.84
C TYR A 123 -8.42 8.55 -6.57
N GLN A 124 -9.13 8.99 -7.62
CA GLN A 124 -10.40 9.73 -7.53
C GLN A 124 -11.65 8.83 -7.44
N THR A 125 -11.50 7.51 -7.43
CA THR A 125 -12.65 6.60 -7.26
C THR A 125 -13.46 7.01 -6.04
N ASP A 126 -14.78 7.04 -6.18
CA ASP A 126 -15.68 7.32 -5.07
C ASP A 126 -15.62 6.18 -4.04
N MET A 127 -15.20 6.54 -2.84
CA MET A 127 -15.01 5.61 -1.72
C MET A 127 -16.03 5.81 -0.59
N THR A 128 -17.10 6.56 -0.82
CA THR A 128 -18.03 7.03 0.24
C THR A 128 -18.55 5.89 1.11
N ASN A 129 -18.84 4.73 0.54
CA ASN A 129 -19.41 3.57 1.26
C ASN A 129 -18.50 2.34 1.18
N TRP A 130 -17.23 2.50 0.82
CA TRP A 130 -16.32 1.40 0.56
C TRP A 130 -15.08 1.48 1.44
N ALA A 131 -14.69 0.35 2.00
CA ALA A 131 -13.46 0.24 2.79
C ALA A 131 -12.21 0.29 1.92
N ALA A 132 -12.26 -0.34 0.76
CA ALA A 132 -11.17 -0.37 -0.21
C ALA A 132 -11.72 -0.56 -1.63
N ALA A 133 -10.96 -0.09 -2.63
CA ALA A 133 -11.13 -0.42 -4.03
C ALA A 133 -9.80 -0.96 -4.58
N GLY A 134 -9.87 -1.90 -5.51
CA GLY A 134 -8.68 -2.52 -6.08
C GLY A 134 -8.96 -3.11 -7.46
N VAL A 135 -7.94 -3.72 -8.05
CA VAL A 135 -8.07 -4.49 -9.27
C VAL A 135 -8.43 -5.93 -8.93
N TYR A 136 -9.17 -6.60 -9.79
CA TYR A 136 -9.46 -8.03 -9.60
C TYR A 136 -8.18 -8.84 -9.61
N ASP A 137 -8.09 -9.79 -8.68
CA ASP A 137 -7.07 -10.82 -8.73
C ASP A 137 -7.51 -11.91 -9.71
N ILE A 138 -6.95 -11.87 -10.92
CA ILE A 138 -7.29 -12.80 -11.99
C ILE A 138 -6.92 -14.25 -11.66
N SER A 139 -5.97 -14.47 -10.73
CA SER A 139 -5.58 -15.81 -10.30
C SER A 139 -6.70 -16.53 -9.54
N THR A 140 -7.69 -15.80 -9.03
CA THR A 140 -8.82 -16.35 -8.27
C THR A 140 -10.05 -16.64 -9.13
N LEU A 141 -10.08 -16.21 -10.39
CA LEU A 141 -11.24 -16.40 -11.27
C LEU A 141 -11.55 -17.87 -11.56
N ASP A 142 -10.53 -18.73 -11.58
CA ASP A 142 -10.65 -20.17 -11.82
C ASP A 142 -10.82 -20.99 -10.52
N HIS A 143 -10.74 -20.34 -9.37
CA HIS A 143 -10.92 -20.98 -8.08
C HIS A 143 -12.37 -20.80 -7.62
N GLY A 144 -13.07 -21.92 -7.42
CA GLY A 144 -14.40 -21.94 -6.81
C GLY A 144 -14.41 -21.32 -5.40
N PRO A 145 -15.57 -21.32 -4.72
CA PRO A 145 -15.67 -20.76 -3.38
C PRO A 145 -14.61 -21.34 -2.47
N SER A 146 -13.86 -20.47 -1.79
CA SER A 146 -12.89 -20.92 -0.80
C SER A 146 -13.63 -21.31 0.47
N GLU A 147 -13.76 -22.62 0.71
CA GLU A 147 -14.36 -23.14 1.94
C GLU A 147 -13.62 -22.63 3.18
N ARG A 148 -12.29 -22.46 3.06
CA ARG A 148 -11.44 -21.93 4.12
C ARG A 148 -11.77 -20.50 4.53
N LEU A 149 -12.06 -19.62 3.55
CA LEU A 149 -12.36 -18.20 3.80
C LEU A 149 -13.86 -17.94 4.00
N GLY A 150 -14.72 -18.93 3.74
CA GLY A 150 -16.16 -18.73 3.75
C GLY A 150 -16.62 -17.66 2.74
N TYR A 151 -15.81 -17.35 1.73
CA TYR A 151 -16.02 -16.30 0.76
C TYR A 151 -16.19 -16.86 -0.64
N ASN A 152 -17.21 -16.38 -1.34
CA ASN A 152 -17.44 -16.75 -2.73
C ASN A 152 -16.68 -15.81 -3.67
N PHE A 153 -15.62 -16.30 -4.30
CA PHE A 153 -14.80 -15.52 -5.24
C PHE A 153 -15.54 -15.01 -6.47
N SER A 154 -16.72 -15.58 -6.81
CA SER A 154 -17.55 -15.03 -7.88
C SER A 154 -18.11 -13.63 -7.57
N LEU A 155 -18.09 -13.21 -6.31
CA LEU A 155 -18.44 -11.86 -5.88
C LEU A 155 -17.30 -10.84 -6.13
N GLY A 156 -16.15 -11.31 -6.60
CA GLY A 156 -14.95 -10.53 -6.85
C GLY A 156 -13.95 -10.65 -5.70
N TYR A 157 -12.70 -10.79 -6.05
CA TYR A 157 -11.57 -10.78 -5.12
C TYR A 157 -10.52 -9.81 -5.64
N ILE A 158 -10.08 -8.88 -4.80
CA ILE A 158 -9.12 -7.86 -5.21
C ILE A 158 -7.68 -8.32 -4.95
N ASN A 159 -6.78 -7.93 -5.85
CA ASN A 159 -5.35 -8.05 -5.64
C ASN A 159 -4.91 -7.03 -4.57
N ALA A 160 -4.43 -7.54 -3.43
CA ALA A 160 -4.06 -6.70 -2.30
C ALA A 160 -2.76 -5.89 -2.52
N GLY A 161 -2.07 -6.09 -3.64
CA GLY A 161 -0.89 -5.30 -4.03
C GLY A 161 -1.23 -3.93 -4.62
N VAL A 162 -2.49 -3.70 -4.99
CA VAL A 162 -2.96 -2.42 -5.55
C VAL A 162 -4.32 -2.08 -4.95
N MET A 163 -4.35 -1.21 -3.95
CA MET A 163 -5.58 -0.86 -3.24
C MET A 163 -5.67 0.65 -3.00
N LEU A 164 -6.80 1.24 -3.34
CA LEU A 164 -7.19 2.53 -2.78
C LEU A 164 -7.93 2.27 -1.47
N ILE A 165 -7.42 2.80 -0.37
CA ILE A 165 -7.92 2.57 0.99
C ILE A 165 -8.64 3.81 1.48
N ASN A 166 -9.86 3.63 2.00
CA ASN A 166 -10.58 4.66 2.75
C ASN A 166 -10.16 4.55 4.23
N LEU A 167 -9.18 5.38 4.62
CA LEU A 167 -8.62 5.32 5.97
C LEU A 167 -9.62 5.76 7.04
N ASP A 168 -10.55 6.67 6.73
CA ASP A 168 -11.60 7.07 7.65
C ASP A 168 -12.55 5.90 7.93
N TYR A 169 -12.93 5.16 6.89
CA TYR A 169 -13.74 3.96 7.03
C TYR A 169 -13.02 2.89 7.88
N TRP A 170 -11.72 2.64 7.60
CA TRP A 170 -10.95 1.67 8.37
C TRP A 170 -10.85 2.04 9.85
N ARG A 171 -10.63 3.31 10.17
CA ARG A 171 -10.60 3.80 11.56
C ARG A 171 -11.96 3.70 12.24
N GLN A 172 -13.03 4.08 11.53
CA GLN A 172 -14.40 4.04 12.05
C GLN A 172 -14.85 2.62 12.42
N TYR A 173 -14.48 1.63 11.60
CA TYR A 173 -14.92 0.25 11.76
C TYR A 173 -13.84 -0.67 12.35
N ASN A 174 -12.72 -0.11 12.75
CA ASN A 174 -11.58 -0.81 13.36
C ASN A 174 -11.11 -2.01 12.51
N ILE A 175 -10.91 -1.76 11.20
CA ILE A 175 -10.42 -2.73 10.23
C ILE A 175 -8.91 -2.84 10.37
#